data_5eaee9f4b2657dd323b53108ec18a114
#
_entry.id   5eaee9f4b2657dd323b53108ec18a114
#
_cell.length_a   1.000
_cell.length_b   1.000
_cell.length_c   1.000
_cell.angle_alpha   90.00
_cell.angle_beta   90.00
_cell.angle_gamma   90.00
#
_symmetry.space_group_name_H-M   'P 1'
#
loop_
_entity.id
_entity.type
_entity.pdbx_description
1 polymer ?
#
loop_
_entity_poly.entity_id
_entity_poly.type
_entity_poly.pdbx_seq_one_letter_code
_entity_poly.pdbx_strand_id
1 'polypeptide(L)'
;MIAFVRANNLYLVKLLFDNSESQITVNGKFNEILNGIPDWVYEEEFGFSRAFDFSSDSQMLAYIRFDERNVPMYSFPWYKGMAPSLDQYETYPGAYEYKYPMPGIDNSKVSVHTFAIKAKVTRKMDLPLDEDGYIPRIQFTKDPNALAIMTLNRHQNRFDLYLANPRSTLCKLILR
;
A
#
# COMPACT_ATOMS: atom_id res chain seq x y z
N MET A 1 12.72 -13.09 -8.70
CA MET A 1 11.80 -12.03 -9.16
C MET A 1 11.97 -10.81 -8.28
N ILE A 2 11.72 -9.63 -8.80
CA ILE A 2 11.73 -8.36 -8.05
C ILE A 2 10.40 -7.68 -8.28
N ALA A 3 9.75 -7.19 -7.22
CA ALA A 3 8.61 -6.28 -7.33
C ALA A 3 9.04 -4.88 -6.90
N PHE A 4 8.49 -3.87 -7.53
CA PHE A 4 8.74 -2.46 -7.23
C PHE A 4 7.53 -1.60 -7.59
N VAL A 5 7.51 -0.39 -7.06
CA VAL A 5 6.47 0.59 -7.36
C VAL A 5 7.06 1.72 -8.22
N ARG A 6 6.34 2.09 -9.27
CA ARG A 6 6.63 3.25 -10.14
C ARG A 6 5.33 3.97 -10.47
N ALA A 7 5.30 5.28 -10.28
CA ALA A 7 4.10 6.11 -10.49
C ALA A 7 2.84 5.51 -9.79
N ASN A 8 2.99 5.09 -8.51
CA ASN A 8 1.95 4.50 -7.66
C ASN A 8 1.35 3.19 -8.18
N ASN A 9 2.01 2.56 -9.14
CA ASN A 9 1.64 1.25 -9.67
C ASN A 9 2.70 0.20 -9.38
N LEU A 10 2.23 -1.02 -9.10
CA LEU A 10 3.05 -2.17 -8.79
C LEU A 10 3.50 -2.87 -10.08
N TYR A 11 4.77 -3.20 -10.13
CA TYR A 11 5.44 -3.89 -11.24
C TYR A 11 6.18 -5.13 -10.76
N LEU A 12 6.38 -6.08 -11.66
CA LEU A 12 7.14 -7.30 -11.44
C LEU A 12 8.18 -7.50 -12.55
N VAL A 13 9.41 -7.79 -12.16
CA VAL A 13 10.51 -8.19 -13.07
C VAL A 13 10.87 -9.65 -12.85
N LYS A 14 10.95 -10.44 -13.91
CA LYS A 14 11.42 -11.82 -13.92
C LYS A 14 12.88 -11.87 -14.41
N LEU A 15 13.82 -11.91 -13.47
CA LEU A 15 15.26 -11.85 -13.76
C LEU A 15 15.78 -12.97 -14.67
N LEU A 16 15.16 -14.15 -14.63
CA LEU A 16 15.57 -15.31 -15.44
C LEU A 16 14.99 -15.32 -16.87
N PHE A 17 14.17 -14.35 -17.20
CA PHE A 17 13.49 -14.26 -18.50
C PHE A 17 13.78 -12.90 -19.14
N ASP A 18 15.04 -12.63 -19.40
CA ASP A 18 15.54 -11.41 -20.03
C ASP A 18 15.06 -10.13 -19.35
N ASN A 19 14.98 -10.16 -18.01
CA ASN A 19 14.50 -9.07 -17.17
C ASN A 19 13.13 -8.52 -17.61
N SER A 20 12.24 -9.39 -18.09
CA SER A 20 10.93 -8.97 -18.56
C SER A 20 10.12 -8.29 -17.45
N GLU A 21 9.74 -7.03 -17.67
CA GLU A 21 8.89 -6.23 -16.79
C GLU A 21 7.41 -6.49 -17.12
N SER A 22 6.60 -6.61 -16.08
CA SER A 22 5.14 -6.70 -16.19
C SER A 22 4.50 -5.72 -15.21
N GLN A 23 3.57 -4.90 -15.69
CA GLN A 23 2.76 -4.04 -14.84
C GLN A 23 1.62 -4.86 -14.23
N ILE A 24 1.45 -4.76 -12.89
CA ILE A 24 0.42 -5.49 -12.14
C ILE A 24 -0.82 -4.63 -11.93
N THR A 25 -0.63 -3.35 -11.58
CA THR A 25 -1.72 -2.39 -11.36
C THR A 25 -1.61 -1.23 -12.33
N VAL A 26 -2.75 -0.65 -12.75
CA VAL A 26 -2.81 0.40 -13.77
C VAL A 26 -3.56 1.66 -13.32
N ASN A 27 -4.11 1.63 -12.11
CA ASN A 27 -4.96 2.69 -11.57
C ASN A 27 -4.26 3.57 -10.54
N GLY A 28 -2.95 3.38 -10.36
CA GLY A 28 -2.16 4.20 -9.44
C GLY A 28 -2.04 5.63 -9.94
N LYS A 29 -2.28 6.58 -9.03
CA LYS A 29 -2.18 8.01 -9.30
C LYS A 29 -1.84 8.73 -8.00
N PHE A 30 -0.87 9.63 -8.06
CA PHE A 30 -0.43 10.42 -6.92
C PHE A 30 -1.59 11.22 -6.32
N ASN A 31 -1.71 11.23 -5.00
CA ASN A 31 -2.79 11.85 -4.23
C ASN A 31 -4.19 11.26 -4.50
N GLU A 32 -4.28 10.07 -5.11
CA GLU A 32 -5.54 9.37 -5.34
C GLU A 32 -5.47 7.90 -4.97
N ILE A 33 -4.68 7.10 -5.70
CA ILE A 33 -4.60 5.65 -5.54
C ILE A 33 -3.14 5.23 -5.47
N LEU A 34 -2.77 4.59 -4.37
CA LEU A 34 -1.44 4.03 -4.19
C LEU A 34 -1.54 2.50 -4.15
N ASN A 35 -0.69 1.81 -4.91
CA ASN A 35 -0.66 0.35 -4.93
C ASN A 35 0.72 -0.15 -4.52
N GLY A 36 0.81 -0.85 -3.38
CA GLY A 36 2.06 -1.43 -2.91
C GLY A 36 3.07 -0.44 -2.31
N ILE A 37 2.71 0.82 -2.20
CA ILE A 37 3.43 1.88 -1.49
C ILE A 37 2.48 2.49 -0.46
N PRO A 38 2.92 2.80 0.78
CA PRO A 38 2.07 3.39 1.80
C PRO A 38 1.69 4.84 1.47
N ASP A 39 0.62 5.32 2.11
CA ASP A 39 0.34 6.73 2.26
C ASP A 39 1.20 7.33 3.40
N TRP A 40 1.07 8.64 3.64
CA TRP A 40 1.84 9.35 4.65
C TRP A 40 1.68 8.73 6.06
N VAL A 41 0.45 8.39 6.48
CA VAL A 41 0.18 7.83 7.82
C VAL A 41 0.90 6.50 8.02
N TYR A 42 0.89 5.63 7.04
CA TYR A 42 1.49 4.30 7.14
C TYR A 42 3.02 4.35 7.07
N GLU A 43 3.58 5.30 6.33
CA GLU A 43 5.02 5.52 6.28
C GLU A 43 5.53 6.05 7.63
N GLU A 44 4.90 7.09 8.16
CA GLU A 44 5.33 7.76 9.39
C GLU A 44 4.94 6.98 10.66
N GLU A 45 3.69 6.51 10.78
CA GLU A 45 3.17 5.93 12.01
C GLU A 45 3.44 4.42 12.12
N PHE A 46 3.33 3.67 11.03
CA PHE A 46 3.59 2.23 11.00
C PHE A 46 4.99 1.87 10.51
N GLY A 47 5.77 2.83 10.04
CA GLY A 47 7.21 2.72 9.79
C GLY A 47 7.57 1.79 8.63
N PHE A 48 6.79 1.75 7.54
CA PHE A 48 7.16 0.98 6.36
C PHE A 48 6.99 1.77 5.06
N SER A 49 7.89 1.54 4.11
CA SER A 49 7.90 2.14 2.77
C SER A 49 7.49 1.16 1.67
N ARG A 50 7.27 -0.09 2.01
CA ARG A 50 6.88 -1.16 1.08
C ARG A 50 5.63 -1.87 1.58
N ALA A 51 4.52 -1.72 0.85
CA ALA A 51 3.21 -2.29 1.19
C ALA A 51 2.87 -3.53 0.35
N PHE A 52 3.85 -4.42 0.10
CA PHE A 52 3.66 -5.69 -0.59
C PHE A 52 4.61 -6.77 -0.07
N ASP A 53 4.24 -8.04 -0.28
CA ASP A 53 5.03 -9.20 0.13
C ASP A 53 4.82 -10.37 -0.83
N PHE A 54 5.86 -11.22 -1.01
CA PHE A 54 5.81 -12.43 -1.83
C PHE A 54 5.49 -13.65 -0.98
N SER A 55 4.72 -14.59 -1.56
CA SER A 55 4.62 -15.93 -0.98
C SER A 55 5.98 -16.66 -1.01
N SER A 56 6.18 -17.59 -0.08
CA SER A 56 7.43 -18.34 0.07
C SER A 56 7.84 -19.11 -1.20
N ASP A 57 6.87 -19.53 -2.02
CA ASP A 57 7.07 -20.19 -3.32
C ASP A 57 7.19 -19.20 -4.50
N SER A 58 7.10 -17.90 -4.21
CA SER A 58 7.11 -16.84 -5.23
C SER A 58 6.05 -16.97 -6.32
N GLN A 59 4.90 -17.62 -6.03
CA GLN A 59 3.80 -17.74 -6.99
C GLN A 59 2.71 -16.68 -6.79
N MET A 60 2.69 -16.06 -5.61
CA MET A 60 1.73 -15.02 -5.25
C MET A 60 2.47 -13.77 -4.79
N LEU A 61 1.86 -12.60 -5.04
CA LEU A 61 2.26 -11.31 -4.50
C LEU A 61 1.03 -10.72 -3.81
N ALA A 62 1.12 -10.38 -2.54
CA ALA A 62 0.10 -9.62 -1.82
C ALA A 62 0.51 -8.15 -1.73
N TYR A 63 -0.46 -7.23 -1.80
CA TYR A 63 -0.20 -5.81 -1.62
C TYR A 63 -1.38 -5.08 -0.98
N ILE A 64 -1.09 -3.97 -0.32
CA ILE A 64 -2.10 -3.04 0.18
C ILE A 64 -2.33 -1.98 -0.89
N ARG A 65 -3.60 -1.69 -1.15
CA ARG A 65 -4.07 -0.56 -1.95
C ARG A 65 -4.64 0.49 -1.02
N PHE A 66 -4.21 1.72 -1.21
CA PHE A 66 -4.69 2.90 -0.50
C PHE A 66 -5.51 3.76 -1.46
N ASP A 67 -6.70 4.15 -1.03
CA ASP A 67 -7.56 5.10 -1.74
C ASP A 67 -7.65 6.37 -0.90
N GLU A 68 -6.84 7.36 -1.25
CA GLU A 68 -6.72 8.61 -0.50
C GLU A 68 -7.50 9.77 -1.13
N ARG A 69 -8.40 9.48 -2.08
CA ARG A 69 -9.16 10.52 -2.81
C ARG A 69 -9.96 11.42 -1.88
N ASN A 70 -10.50 10.88 -0.79
CA ASN A 70 -11.29 11.63 0.20
C ASN A 70 -10.43 12.27 1.30
N VAL A 71 -9.14 11.94 1.38
CA VAL A 71 -8.22 12.57 2.33
C VAL A 71 -7.94 14.00 1.86
N PRO A 72 -8.02 15.02 2.75
CA PRO A 72 -7.73 16.40 2.37
C PRO A 72 -6.28 16.61 1.95
N MET A 73 -6.08 17.59 1.08
CA MET A 73 -4.73 18.07 0.74
C MET A 73 -4.20 18.96 1.85
N TYR A 74 -2.92 18.79 2.15
CA TYR A 74 -2.15 19.71 2.99
C TYR A 74 -1.01 20.30 2.18
N SER A 75 -0.75 21.60 2.35
CA SER A 75 0.24 22.34 1.59
C SER A 75 1.31 22.92 2.51
N PHE A 76 2.58 22.64 2.22
CA PHE A 76 3.72 23.27 2.85
C PHE A 76 4.35 24.34 1.94
N PRO A 77 4.81 25.47 2.49
CA PRO A 77 5.72 26.33 1.74
C PRO A 77 7.04 25.61 1.49
N TRP A 78 7.46 25.56 0.24
CA TRP A 78 8.70 24.90 -0.20
C TRP A 78 9.71 25.93 -0.70
N TYR A 79 10.83 26.03 -0.03
CA TYR A 79 11.89 27.00 -0.35
C TYR A 79 13.01 26.33 -1.16
N LYS A 80 13.69 27.09 -2.03
CA LYS A 80 14.79 26.60 -2.86
C LYS A 80 15.87 25.86 -2.04
N GLY A 81 16.17 26.34 -0.85
CA GLY A 81 17.14 25.69 0.04
C GLY A 81 16.79 24.27 0.44
N MET A 82 15.51 23.89 0.42
CA MET A 82 15.01 22.54 0.71
C MET A 82 15.05 21.64 -0.52
N ALA A 83 14.92 22.22 -1.73
CA ALA A 83 14.95 21.51 -3.01
C ALA A 83 15.63 22.40 -4.07
N PRO A 84 16.97 22.54 -4.03
CA PRO A 84 17.71 23.50 -4.87
C PRO A 84 17.58 23.26 -6.37
N SER A 85 17.15 22.08 -6.80
CA SER A 85 16.87 21.77 -8.20
C SER A 85 15.57 22.39 -8.74
N LEU A 86 14.75 22.99 -7.88
CA LEU A 86 13.47 23.59 -8.24
C LEU A 86 13.62 25.12 -8.37
N ASP A 87 14.06 25.59 -9.52
CA ASP A 87 14.33 27.02 -9.79
C ASP A 87 13.10 27.92 -9.62
N GLN A 88 11.91 27.37 -9.76
CA GLN A 88 10.65 28.09 -9.58
C GLN A 88 10.47 28.69 -8.17
N TYR A 89 11.27 28.27 -7.19
CA TYR A 89 11.21 28.74 -5.81
C TYR A 89 12.30 29.74 -5.46
N GLU A 90 12.91 30.36 -6.46
CA GLU A 90 14.05 31.26 -6.25
C GLU A 90 13.67 32.54 -5.49
N THR A 91 12.55 33.15 -5.81
CA THR A 91 12.08 34.41 -5.22
C THR A 91 11.00 34.21 -4.16
N TYR A 92 10.04 33.32 -4.44
CA TYR A 92 8.94 33.00 -3.54
C TYR A 92 8.91 31.50 -3.24
N PRO A 93 8.37 31.09 -2.06
CA PRO A 93 8.19 29.68 -1.78
C PRO A 93 7.18 29.11 -2.79
N GLY A 94 7.45 27.88 -3.27
CA GLY A 94 6.46 27.04 -3.91
C GLY A 94 5.56 26.37 -2.89
N ALA A 95 4.67 25.49 -3.35
CA ALA A 95 3.84 24.65 -2.52
C ALA A 95 4.22 23.17 -2.72
N TYR A 96 4.45 22.45 -1.63
CA TYR A 96 4.49 20.99 -1.65
C TYR A 96 3.18 20.46 -1.07
N GLU A 97 2.40 19.80 -1.91
CA GLU A 97 1.05 19.36 -1.58
C GLU A 97 0.97 17.84 -1.55
N TYR A 98 0.39 17.29 -0.48
CA TYR A 98 0.14 15.87 -0.34
C TYR A 98 -1.09 15.61 0.56
N LYS A 99 -1.59 14.37 0.52
CA LYS A 99 -2.71 13.95 1.34
C LYS A 99 -2.28 13.78 2.80
N TYR A 100 -2.96 14.48 3.72
CA TYR A 100 -2.67 14.42 5.15
C TYR A 100 -3.95 14.41 5.98
N PRO A 101 -4.31 13.29 6.62
CA PRO A 101 -5.48 13.19 7.45
C PRO A 101 -5.20 13.73 8.85
N MET A 102 -5.58 14.97 9.12
CA MET A 102 -5.55 15.49 10.49
C MET A 102 -6.53 14.72 11.39
N PRO A 103 -6.37 14.78 12.75
CA PRO A 103 -7.32 14.16 13.66
C PRO A 103 -8.77 14.55 13.39
N GLY A 104 -9.66 13.56 13.34
CA GLY A 104 -11.09 13.77 13.04
C GLY A 104 -11.45 13.82 11.55
N ILE A 105 -10.48 13.76 10.65
CA ILE A 105 -10.68 13.75 9.20
C ILE A 105 -10.62 12.29 8.67
N ASP A 106 -11.19 12.08 7.48
CA ASP A 106 -11.17 10.76 6.84
C ASP A 106 -9.75 10.26 6.55
N ASN A 107 -9.51 8.99 6.86
CA ASN A 107 -8.30 8.27 6.44
C ASN A 107 -8.43 7.77 5.01
N SER A 108 -7.29 7.34 4.43
CA SER A 108 -7.28 6.49 3.24
C SER A 108 -8.11 5.24 3.47
N LYS A 109 -8.96 4.88 2.50
CA LYS A 109 -9.63 3.58 2.50
C LYS A 109 -8.68 2.52 1.99
N VAL A 110 -8.43 1.49 2.82
CA VAL A 110 -7.40 0.50 2.53
C VAL A 110 -8.01 -0.88 2.22
N SER A 111 -7.32 -1.64 1.40
CA SER A 111 -7.71 -3.02 1.07
C SER A 111 -6.50 -3.86 0.71
N VAL A 112 -6.55 -5.16 1.03
CA VAL A 112 -5.52 -6.12 0.63
C VAL A 112 -5.92 -6.78 -0.68
N HIS A 113 -4.96 -6.90 -1.56
CA HIS A 113 -5.09 -7.58 -2.85
C HIS A 113 -4.01 -8.64 -3.00
N THR A 114 -4.31 -9.70 -3.74
CA THR A 114 -3.35 -10.73 -4.10
C THR A 114 -3.29 -10.87 -5.61
N PHE A 115 -2.09 -11.08 -6.14
CA PHE A 115 -1.83 -11.29 -7.55
C PHE A 115 -1.21 -12.67 -7.77
N ALA A 116 -1.88 -13.52 -8.54
CA ALA A 116 -1.36 -14.82 -8.96
C ALA A 116 -0.45 -14.65 -10.17
N ILE A 117 0.86 -14.81 -9.99
CA ILE A 117 1.90 -14.45 -10.96
C ILE A 117 1.79 -15.25 -12.27
N LYS A 118 1.53 -16.55 -12.19
CA LYS A 118 1.38 -17.39 -13.38
C LYS A 118 0.07 -17.11 -14.11
N ALA A 119 -1.03 -16.97 -13.39
CA ALA A 119 -2.35 -16.74 -13.95
C ALA A 119 -2.60 -15.28 -14.36
N LYS A 120 -1.78 -14.33 -13.86
CA LYS A 120 -1.94 -12.88 -14.05
C LYS A 120 -3.32 -12.37 -13.57
N VAL A 121 -3.81 -12.89 -12.46
CA VAL A 121 -5.12 -12.55 -11.90
C VAL A 121 -4.94 -11.87 -10.55
N THR A 122 -5.55 -10.70 -10.39
CA THR A 122 -5.67 -9.99 -9.12
C THR A 122 -7.00 -10.29 -8.45
N ARG A 123 -6.98 -10.49 -7.12
CA ARG A 123 -8.17 -10.64 -6.28
C ARG A 123 -8.09 -9.70 -5.09
N LYS A 124 -9.21 -9.10 -4.71
CA LYS A 124 -9.36 -8.39 -3.44
C LYS A 124 -9.66 -9.42 -2.35
N MET A 125 -9.03 -9.29 -1.19
CA MET A 125 -9.28 -10.13 -0.03
C MET A 125 -10.60 -9.76 0.64
N ASP A 126 -11.36 -10.78 1.09
CA ASP A 126 -12.61 -10.61 1.85
C ASP A 126 -12.30 -10.33 3.33
N LEU A 127 -11.59 -9.25 3.57
CA LEU A 127 -11.14 -8.83 4.89
C LEU A 127 -12.25 -8.04 5.59
N PRO A 128 -12.73 -8.49 6.77
CA PRO A 128 -13.67 -7.72 7.57
C PRO A 128 -12.94 -6.58 8.30
N LEU A 129 -12.83 -5.46 7.62
CA LEU A 129 -12.19 -4.23 8.10
C LEU A 129 -13.24 -3.13 8.24
N ASP A 130 -13.18 -2.38 9.33
CA ASP A 130 -13.99 -1.17 9.50
C ASP A 130 -13.64 -0.17 8.38
N GLU A 131 -14.60 0.65 7.94
CA GLU A 131 -14.45 1.54 6.78
C GLU A 131 -13.27 2.53 6.93
N ASP A 132 -12.96 2.92 8.15
CA ASP A 132 -11.87 3.83 8.54
C ASP A 132 -10.73 3.11 9.30
N GLY A 133 -10.71 1.77 9.26
CA GLY A 133 -9.70 0.94 9.92
C GLY A 133 -8.36 0.95 9.18
N TYR A 134 -7.34 0.41 9.87
CA TYR A 134 -5.97 0.33 9.37
C TYR A 134 -5.56 -1.12 9.09
N ILE A 135 -4.59 -1.26 8.17
CA ILE A 135 -3.88 -2.53 7.88
C ILE A 135 -2.39 -2.30 8.13
N PRO A 136 -1.92 -2.27 9.40
CA PRO A 136 -0.54 -1.92 9.71
C PRO A 136 0.48 -2.89 9.16
N ARG A 137 0.09 -4.13 8.82
CA ARG A 137 1.03 -5.10 8.22
C ARG A 137 0.32 -6.22 7.48
N ILE A 138 0.94 -6.64 6.39
CA ILE A 138 0.68 -7.92 5.73
C ILE A 138 1.99 -8.70 5.62
N GLN A 139 1.94 -10.02 5.75
CA GLN A 139 3.11 -10.86 5.60
C GLN A 139 2.72 -12.29 5.23
N PHE A 140 3.32 -12.84 4.21
CA PHE A 140 3.20 -14.27 3.95
C PHE A 140 3.90 -15.07 5.03
N THR A 141 3.31 -16.20 5.41
CA THR A 141 3.97 -17.19 6.28
C THR A 141 4.90 -18.08 5.44
N LYS A 142 5.50 -19.08 6.09
CA LYS A 142 6.25 -20.13 5.36
C LYS A 142 5.33 -20.98 4.47
N ASP A 143 4.04 -21.10 4.84
CA ASP A 143 3.04 -21.71 3.96
C ASP A 143 2.62 -20.68 2.90
N PRO A 144 2.84 -20.98 1.60
CA PRO A 144 2.50 -20.05 0.51
C PRO A 144 0.98 -19.79 0.37
N ASN A 145 0.14 -20.60 1.03
CA ASN A 145 -1.31 -20.42 1.06
C ASN A 145 -1.81 -19.67 2.30
N ALA A 146 -0.91 -19.15 3.12
CA ALA A 146 -1.24 -18.47 4.36
C ALA A 146 -0.61 -17.07 4.42
N LEU A 147 -1.45 -16.05 4.25
CA LEU A 147 -1.12 -14.64 4.38
C LEU A 147 -1.62 -14.13 5.73
N ALA A 148 -0.71 -13.67 6.59
CA ALA A 148 -1.06 -12.98 7.82
C ALA A 148 -1.42 -11.52 7.51
N ILE A 149 -2.55 -11.06 8.02
CA ILE A 149 -3.04 -9.68 7.88
C ILE A 149 -3.36 -9.14 9.26
N MET A 150 -2.72 -8.04 9.65
CA MET A 150 -2.99 -7.33 10.88
C MET A 150 -3.92 -6.16 10.59
N THR A 151 -4.93 -5.95 11.45
CA THR A 151 -5.83 -4.81 11.34
C THR A 151 -5.97 -4.10 12.67
N LEU A 152 -6.24 -2.79 12.61
CA LEU A 152 -6.62 -1.97 13.75
C LEU A 152 -7.89 -1.19 13.40
N ASN A 153 -8.76 -1.00 14.38
CA ASN A 153 -9.84 -0.02 14.22
C ASN A 153 -9.29 1.42 14.30
N ARG A 154 -10.11 2.41 13.95
CA ARG A 154 -9.71 3.83 13.96
C ARG A 154 -9.17 4.31 15.31
N HIS A 155 -9.76 3.87 16.40
CA HIS A 155 -9.32 4.24 17.77
C HIS A 155 -8.07 3.49 18.23
N GLN A 156 -7.56 2.53 17.43
CA GLN A 156 -6.37 1.73 17.72
C GLN A 156 -6.41 0.98 19.07
N ASN A 157 -7.61 0.68 19.55
CA ASN A 157 -7.85 -0.09 20.77
C ASN A 157 -8.39 -1.50 20.51
N ARG A 158 -8.57 -1.89 19.23
CA ARG A 158 -8.89 -3.25 18.80
C ARG A 158 -7.93 -3.68 17.70
N PHE A 159 -7.12 -4.68 18.00
CA PHE A 159 -6.23 -5.34 17.08
C PHE A 159 -6.79 -6.69 16.69
N ASP A 160 -6.87 -6.99 15.41
CA ASP A 160 -7.26 -8.30 14.90
C ASP A 160 -6.14 -8.87 14.01
N LEU A 161 -5.83 -10.16 14.21
CA LEU A 161 -4.94 -10.93 13.34
C LEU A 161 -5.75 -11.92 12.52
N TYR A 162 -5.65 -11.82 11.22
CA TYR A 162 -6.27 -12.75 10.28
C TYR A 162 -5.22 -13.63 9.61
N LEU A 163 -5.57 -14.90 9.40
CA LEU A 163 -4.89 -15.79 8.47
C LEU A 163 -5.76 -15.92 7.23
N ALA A 164 -5.25 -15.47 6.10
CA ALA A 164 -5.98 -15.38 4.86
C ALA A 164 -5.43 -16.34 3.81
N ASN A 165 -6.32 -16.96 3.04
CA ASN A 165 -5.92 -17.75 1.88
C ASN A 165 -5.87 -16.85 0.64
N PRO A 166 -4.69 -16.63 0.03
CA PRO A 166 -4.51 -15.68 -1.06
C PRO A 166 -5.19 -16.11 -2.37
N ARG A 167 -5.64 -17.35 -2.47
CA ARG A 167 -6.29 -17.89 -3.68
C ARG A 167 -7.82 -17.87 -3.58
N SER A 168 -8.38 -18.21 -2.40
CA SER A 168 -9.82 -18.20 -2.16
C SER A 168 -10.36 -16.87 -1.64
N THR A 169 -9.48 -15.93 -1.27
CA THR A 169 -9.76 -14.62 -0.65
C THR A 169 -10.29 -14.66 0.78
N LEU A 170 -10.60 -15.82 1.32
CA LEU A 170 -11.17 -15.98 2.66
C LEU A 170 -10.17 -15.59 3.75
N CYS A 171 -10.65 -14.82 4.72
CA CYS A 171 -9.89 -14.37 5.89
C CYS A 171 -10.49 -15.00 7.17
N LYS A 172 -9.66 -15.73 7.91
CA LYS A 172 -10.05 -16.33 9.19
C LYS A 172 -9.42 -15.53 10.33
N LEU A 173 -10.25 -15.03 11.26
CA LEU A 173 -9.78 -14.39 12.49
C LEU A 173 -9.06 -15.43 13.36
N ILE A 174 -7.84 -15.13 13.79
CA ILE A 174 -6.99 -15.98 14.62
C ILE A 174 -6.86 -15.42 16.04
N LEU A 175 -6.74 -14.09 16.16
CA LEU A 175 -6.56 -13.40 17.43
C LEU A 175 -7.27 -12.05 17.40
N ARG A 176 -7.87 -11.68 18.52
CA ARG A 176 -8.43 -10.35 18.80
C ARG A 176 -7.86 -9.83 20.10
#